data_bc6dec715d38b3998d1737b705e7887a
#
_entry.id   bc6dec715d38b3998d1737b705e7887a
#
_cell.length_a   1.000
_cell.length_b   1.000
_cell.length_c   1.000
_cell.angle_alpha   90.00
_cell.angle_beta   90.00
_cell.angle_gamma   90.00
#
_symmetry.space_group_name_H-M   'P 1'
#
loop_
_entity.id
_entity.type
_entity.pdbx_description
1 polymer ?
#
loop_
_entity_poly.entity_id
_entity_poly.type
_entity_poly.pdbx_seq_one_letter_code
_entity_poly.pdbx_strand_id
1 'polypeptide(L)'
;ILLCITTLVQAQKPTNKREIMQQFLDGTLDKSYVPSAFFMHFGKDAKVGENAINAHLRYFLSTGMDFVKIQFEQGYGRIQIEKPEDWDKIRPLPNDFFTPTLHIVKGIYDIAGANTMILPTVYSPFQMLVQTVGAKTVIAYAQKEPERIKQALGYFTDVLIGYVKACKQIGVDGFYTPTQGGEQKFYEVPNFFETFVKPYDLKVMQECNTNTKLNILHICDYEGSYDDLTRFISYPGQIVNAPIEVNGKPFSLKDCERLFKRPAMGGLYRKGTILEGTTE
;
A
#
# COMPACT_ATOMS: atom_id res chain seq x y z
N ILE A 1 -10.94 -41.31 48.57
CA ILE A 1 -10.46 -41.42 47.17
C ILE A 1 -10.56 -40.06 46.55
N LEU A 2 -9.43 -39.33 46.48
CA LEU A 2 -9.37 -38.01 45.85
C LEU A 2 -9.04 -38.22 44.39
N LEU A 3 -10.00 -37.95 43.49
CA LEU A 3 -9.73 -37.93 42.06
C LEU A 3 -9.08 -36.59 41.71
N CYS A 4 -7.77 -36.60 41.45
CA CYS A 4 -7.06 -35.48 40.82
C CYS A 4 -7.39 -35.45 39.33
N ILE A 5 -8.27 -34.54 38.90
CA ILE A 5 -8.49 -34.24 37.49
C ILE A 5 -7.38 -33.29 37.08
N THR A 6 -6.30 -33.82 36.49
CA THR A 6 -5.31 -33.02 35.76
C THR A 6 -5.89 -32.62 34.42
N THR A 7 -6.47 -31.44 34.33
CA THR A 7 -6.73 -30.77 33.04
C THR A 7 -5.38 -30.46 32.38
N LEU A 8 -5.01 -31.27 31.40
CA LEU A 8 -3.95 -30.92 30.46
C LEU A 8 -4.38 -29.65 29.71
N VAL A 9 -3.87 -28.54 30.18
CA VAL A 9 -3.87 -27.32 29.33
C VAL A 9 -2.96 -27.65 28.17
N GLN A 10 -3.53 -28.08 27.04
CA GLN A 10 -2.81 -28.11 25.79
C GLN A 10 -2.37 -26.67 25.49
N ALA A 11 -1.06 -26.40 25.60
CA ALA A 11 -0.49 -25.16 25.13
C ALA A 11 -0.89 -25.05 23.67
N GLN A 12 -1.76 -24.08 23.36
CA GLN A 12 -2.11 -23.74 21.98
C GLN A 12 -0.80 -23.47 21.25
N LYS A 13 -0.54 -24.28 20.21
CA LYS A 13 0.58 -24.05 19.30
C LYS A 13 0.52 -22.59 18.85
N PRO A 14 1.61 -21.81 18.95
CA PRO A 14 1.56 -20.43 18.50
C PRO A 14 1.05 -20.39 17.07
N THR A 15 -0.03 -19.65 16.85
CA THR A 15 -0.71 -19.59 15.57
C THR A 15 0.24 -18.96 14.55
N ASN A 16 0.66 -19.73 13.58
CA ASN A 16 1.51 -19.23 12.48
C ASN A 16 0.67 -18.32 11.59
N LYS A 17 0.94 -17.02 11.65
CA LYS A 17 0.20 -15.99 10.90
C LYS A 17 0.31 -16.19 9.39
N ARG A 18 1.41 -16.74 8.91
CA ARG A 18 1.59 -17.10 7.50
C ARG A 18 0.59 -18.18 7.06
N GLU A 19 0.37 -19.20 7.89
CA GLU A 19 -0.62 -20.26 7.61
C GLU A 19 -2.05 -19.68 7.57
N ILE A 20 -2.39 -18.79 8.49
CA ILE A 20 -3.70 -18.09 8.49
C ILE A 20 -3.91 -17.35 7.16
N MET A 21 -2.94 -16.56 6.75
CA MET A 21 -3.07 -15.80 5.50
C MET A 21 -3.07 -16.71 4.27
N GLN A 22 -2.35 -17.84 4.30
CA GLN A 22 -2.41 -18.83 3.23
C GLN A 22 -3.81 -19.47 3.16
N GLN A 23 -4.39 -19.90 4.29
CA GLN A 23 -5.75 -20.44 4.36
C GLN A 23 -6.80 -19.41 3.90
N PHE A 24 -6.59 -18.13 4.20
CA PHE A 24 -7.44 -17.05 3.71
C PHE A 24 -7.41 -16.98 2.16
N LEU A 25 -6.21 -17.00 1.57
CA LEU A 25 -6.03 -16.98 0.11
C LEU A 25 -6.61 -18.21 -0.59
N ASP A 26 -6.50 -19.37 0.06
CA ASP A 26 -7.02 -20.65 -0.45
C ASP A 26 -8.53 -20.84 -0.19
N GLY A 27 -9.18 -19.90 0.53
CA GLY A 27 -10.59 -19.98 0.89
C GLY A 27 -10.93 -21.08 1.91
N THR A 28 -9.92 -21.57 2.64
CA THR A 28 -10.07 -22.67 3.63
C THR A 28 -10.02 -22.16 5.09
N LEU A 29 -9.82 -20.85 5.29
CA LEU A 29 -9.81 -20.25 6.62
C LEU A 29 -11.18 -20.40 7.29
N ASP A 30 -11.17 -20.71 8.60
CA ASP A 30 -12.39 -20.74 9.42
C ASP A 30 -13.13 -19.39 9.30
N LYS A 31 -14.42 -19.46 8.93
CA LYS A 31 -15.27 -18.28 8.69
C LYS A 31 -15.52 -17.45 9.95
N SER A 32 -15.26 -17.98 11.14
CA SER A 32 -15.35 -17.23 12.39
C SER A 32 -14.12 -16.36 12.64
N TYR A 33 -13.02 -16.59 11.91
CA TYR A 33 -11.79 -15.79 12.00
C TYR A 33 -11.75 -14.71 10.93
N VAL A 34 -11.53 -13.48 11.36
CA VAL A 34 -11.37 -12.34 10.46
C VAL A 34 -9.92 -11.86 10.52
N PRO A 35 -9.13 -12.06 9.45
CA PRO A 35 -7.76 -11.54 9.42
C PRO A 35 -7.73 -10.02 9.59
N SER A 36 -6.77 -9.53 10.36
CA SER A 36 -6.65 -8.11 10.66
C SER A 36 -5.23 -7.59 10.44
N ALA A 37 -5.12 -6.34 10.00
CA ALA A 37 -3.87 -5.61 9.95
C ALA A 37 -4.14 -4.12 10.13
N PHE A 38 -3.21 -3.44 10.80
CA PHE A 38 -3.29 -2.03 11.09
C PHE A 38 -2.05 -1.32 10.54
N PHE A 39 -2.23 -0.12 10.01
CA PHE A 39 -1.17 0.62 9.34
C PHE A 39 -1.02 2.00 9.96
N MET A 40 0.23 2.40 10.18
CA MET A 40 0.55 3.73 10.67
C MET A 40 1.91 4.19 10.12
N HIS A 41 2.11 5.50 10.02
CA HIS A 41 3.43 6.08 9.83
C HIS A 41 4.09 6.27 11.20
N PHE A 42 5.32 5.79 11.34
CA PHE A 42 6.08 5.93 12.57
C PHE A 42 6.68 7.33 12.72
N GLY A 43 7.05 7.70 13.94
CA GLY A 43 7.79 8.94 14.23
C GLY A 43 9.15 8.98 13.53
N LYS A 44 9.75 10.17 13.44
CA LYS A 44 11.01 10.40 12.69
C LYS A 44 12.11 9.42 13.03
N ASP A 45 12.28 9.11 14.32
CA ASP A 45 13.35 8.24 14.80
C ASP A 45 13.15 6.75 14.45
N ALA A 46 11.98 6.38 13.97
CA ALA A 46 11.57 5.03 13.61
C ALA A 46 11.32 4.84 12.09
N LYS A 47 11.86 5.73 11.25
CA LYS A 47 11.67 5.70 9.79
C LYS A 47 12.84 5.08 9.03
N VAL A 48 14.01 4.90 9.65
CA VAL A 48 15.22 4.48 8.99
C VAL A 48 15.97 3.40 9.77
N GLY A 49 16.71 2.56 9.06
CA GLY A 49 17.63 1.58 9.61
C GLY A 49 16.98 0.61 10.62
N GLU A 50 17.74 0.20 11.63
CA GLU A 50 17.32 -0.74 12.66
C GLU A 50 16.12 -0.25 13.48
N ASN A 51 16.00 1.05 13.68
CA ASN A 51 14.87 1.63 14.40
C ASN A 51 13.56 1.40 13.63
N ALA A 52 13.57 1.50 12.32
CA ALA A 52 12.40 1.20 11.48
C ALA A 52 12.05 -0.30 11.52
N ILE A 53 13.05 -1.18 11.43
CA ILE A 53 12.85 -2.63 11.57
C ILE A 53 12.19 -2.95 12.91
N ASN A 54 12.77 -2.47 14.01
CA ASN A 54 12.26 -2.69 15.35
C ASN A 54 10.85 -2.11 15.57
N ALA A 55 10.54 -0.94 15.00
CA ALA A 55 9.21 -0.33 15.10
C ALA A 55 8.15 -1.19 14.41
N HIS A 56 8.40 -1.66 13.20
CA HIS A 56 7.48 -2.54 12.48
C HIS A 56 7.24 -3.86 13.23
N LEU A 57 8.31 -4.49 13.72
CA LEU A 57 8.21 -5.76 14.44
C LEU A 57 7.47 -5.61 15.78
N ARG A 58 7.76 -4.55 16.55
CA ARG A 58 7.03 -4.27 17.81
C ARG A 58 5.55 -3.99 17.53
N TYR A 59 5.25 -3.21 16.49
CA TYR A 59 3.87 -2.91 16.12
C TYR A 59 3.12 -4.17 15.71
N PHE A 60 3.73 -5.02 14.88
CA PHE A 60 3.19 -6.32 14.51
C PHE A 60 2.87 -7.18 15.73
N LEU A 61 3.82 -7.32 16.64
CA LEU A 61 3.65 -8.14 17.84
C LEU A 61 2.61 -7.57 18.80
N SER A 62 2.60 -6.26 19.01
CA SER A 62 1.69 -5.60 19.96
C SER A 62 0.24 -5.57 19.50
N THR A 63 0.00 -5.51 18.18
CA THR A 63 -1.35 -5.48 17.62
C THR A 63 -1.90 -6.87 17.29
N GLY A 64 -1.05 -7.89 17.23
CA GLY A 64 -1.44 -9.26 16.87
C GLY A 64 -1.93 -9.42 15.44
N MET A 65 -1.65 -8.45 14.55
CA MET A 65 -2.08 -8.48 13.14
C MET A 65 -1.55 -9.71 12.40
N ASP A 66 -2.17 -10.03 11.25
CA ASP A 66 -1.92 -11.29 10.55
C ASP A 66 -0.85 -11.21 9.45
N PHE A 67 -0.46 -10.01 9.04
CA PHE A 67 0.67 -9.79 8.14
C PHE A 67 1.38 -8.47 8.45
N VAL A 68 2.62 -8.32 8.00
CA VAL A 68 3.39 -7.09 8.16
C VAL A 68 3.33 -6.28 6.88
N LYS A 69 2.76 -5.07 6.96
CA LYS A 69 2.87 -4.07 5.91
C LYS A 69 4.02 -3.13 6.24
N ILE A 70 5.02 -3.04 5.36
CA ILE A 70 6.16 -2.15 5.54
C ILE A 70 5.86 -0.78 4.93
N GLN A 71 6.03 0.28 5.73
CA GLN A 71 5.86 1.65 5.27
C GLN A 71 6.96 2.05 4.29
N PHE A 72 6.60 2.86 3.29
CA PHE A 72 7.56 3.53 2.43
C PHE A 72 7.71 4.98 2.92
N GLU A 73 8.85 5.28 3.52
CA GLU A 73 9.09 6.60 4.14
C GLU A 73 10.11 7.43 3.37
N GLN A 74 10.66 6.89 2.29
CA GLN A 74 11.67 7.54 1.48
C GLN A 74 11.01 8.45 0.43
N GLY A 75 11.21 9.77 0.58
CA GLY A 75 10.75 10.76 -0.38
C GLY A 75 11.80 11.06 -1.45
N TYR A 76 11.34 11.52 -2.61
CA TYR A 76 12.20 11.95 -3.72
C TYR A 76 12.71 13.40 -3.57
N GLY A 77 12.28 14.09 -2.53
CA GLY A 77 12.48 15.52 -2.38
C GLY A 77 11.52 16.35 -3.24
N ARG A 78 11.45 17.64 -2.94
CA ARG A 78 10.63 18.59 -3.69
C ARG A 78 11.46 19.23 -4.79
N ILE A 79 10.91 19.27 -6.00
CA ILE A 79 11.47 19.97 -7.17
C ILE A 79 10.50 21.09 -7.54
N GLN A 80 10.98 22.32 -7.60
CA GLN A 80 10.20 23.44 -8.14
C GLN A 80 10.30 23.45 -9.66
N ILE A 81 9.14 23.50 -10.31
CA ILE A 81 8.98 23.63 -11.76
C ILE A 81 8.44 25.02 -12.04
N GLU A 82 9.30 25.93 -12.44
CA GLU A 82 8.95 27.30 -12.81
C GLU A 82 8.85 27.46 -14.34
N LYS A 83 9.63 26.70 -15.07
CA LYS A 83 9.69 26.68 -16.52
C LYS A 83 9.83 25.25 -17.07
N PRO A 84 9.52 25.00 -18.35
CA PRO A 84 9.54 23.67 -18.93
C PRO A 84 10.86 22.89 -18.76
N GLU A 85 12.01 23.58 -18.81
CA GLU A 85 13.34 22.97 -18.67
C GLU A 85 13.58 22.42 -17.25
N ASP A 86 12.84 22.88 -16.26
CA ASP A 86 12.98 22.38 -14.87
C ASP A 86 12.56 20.92 -14.73
N TRP A 87 11.77 20.38 -15.67
CA TRP A 87 11.43 18.96 -15.74
C TRP A 87 12.66 18.07 -15.92
N ASP A 88 13.75 18.59 -16.50
CA ASP A 88 15.01 17.88 -16.63
C ASP A 88 15.71 17.66 -15.28
N LYS A 89 15.26 18.34 -14.21
CA LYS A 89 15.70 18.12 -12.82
C LYS A 89 15.15 16.81 -12.23
N ILE A 90 14.08 16.25 -12.82
CA ILE A 90 13.62 14.88 -12.53
C ILE A 90 14.59 13.94 -13.25
N ARG A 91 15.76 13.75 -12.65
CA ARG A 91 16.84 12.96 -13.22
C ARG A 91 16.89 11.56 -12.62
N PRO A 92 17.67 10.65 -13.22
CA PRO A 92 17.93 9.36 -12.63
C PRO A 92 18.33 9.49 -11.17
N LEU A 93 17.64 8.74 -10.31
CA LEU A 93 17.98 8.62 -8.91
C LEU A 93 19.34 7.91 -8.78
N PRO A 94 20.08 8.16 -7.70
CA PRO A 94 21.27 7.37 -7.40
C PRO A 94 20.95 5.87 -7.41
N ASN A 95 21.89 5.05 -7.89
CA ASN A 95 21.71 3.59 -7.98
C ASN A 95 21.39 2.95 -6.62
N ASP A 96 21.84 3.57 -5.53
CA ASP A 96 21.63 3.14 -4.15
C ASP A 96 20.41 3.78 -3.48
N PHE A 97 19.58 4.52 -4.22
CA PHE A 97 18.44 5.26 -3.67
C PHE A 97 17.55 4.37 -2.80
N PHE A 98 17.24 3.15 -3.22
CA PHE A 98 16.39 2.23 -2.45
C PHE A 98 17.15 1.40 -1.41
N THR A 99 18.46 1.49 -1.33
CA THR A 99 19.27 0.68 -0.40
C THR A 99 18.78 0.79 1.06
N PRO A 100 18.47 1.98 1.61
CA PRO A 100 17.95 2.08 2.98
C PRO A 100 16.59 1.39 3.15
N THR A 101 15.71 1.52 2.17
CA THR A 101 14.37 0.89 2.21
C THR A 101 14.48 -0.63 2.07
N LEU A 102 15.33 -1.11 1.16
CA LEU A 102 15.61 -2.55 0.96
C LEU A 102 16.25 -3.18 2.20
N HIS A 103 17.11 -2.45 2.91
CA HIS A 103 17.65 -2.89 4.19
C HIS A 103 16.55 -3.15 5.22
N ILE A 104 15.58 -2.25 5.33
CA ILE A 104 14.41 -2.41 6.22
C ILE A 104 13.58 -3.63 5.80
N VAL A 105 13.26 -3.75 4.50
CA VAL A 105 12.49 -4.89 3.97
C VAL A 105 13.20 -6.21 4.29
N LYS A 106 14.51 -6.29 4.03
CA LYS A 106 15.30 -7.49 4.30
C LYS A 106 15.35 -7.81 5.77
N GLY A 107 15.63 -6.84 6.65
CA GLY A 107 15.70 -7.06 8.10
C GLY A 107 14.39 -7.58 8.68
N ILE A 108 13.24 -7.02 8.24
CA ILE A 108 11.94 -7.52 8.68
C ILE A 108 11.68 -8.93 8.13
N TYR A 109 12.01 -9.18 6.86
CA TYR A 109 11.84 -10.50 6.24
C TYR A 109 12.67 -11.57 6.93
N ASP A 110 13.94 -11.31 7.21
CA ASP A 110 14.86 -12.25 7.87
C ASP A 110 14.35 -12.65 9.27
N ILE A 111 13.72 -11.72 10.00
CA ILE A 111 13.23 -11.96 11.37
C ILE A 111 11.84 -12.60 11.39
N ALA A 112 10.92 -12.10 10.59
CA ALA A 112 9.50 -12.44 10.69
C ALA A 112 8.96 -13.28 9.52
N GLY A 113 9.66 -13.32 8.38
CA GLY A 113 9.17 -13.92 7.15
C GLY A 113 8.81 -15.41 7.24
N ALA A 114 9.41 -16.17 8.15
CA ALA A 114 9.01 -17.56 8.38
C ALA A 114 7.62 -17.69 9.01
N ASN A 115 7.15 -16.69 9.77
CA ASN A 115 5.94 -16.74 10.59
C ASN A 115 4.80 -15.86 10.09
N THR A 116 5.07 -14.90 9.21
CA THR A 116 4.06 -13.99 8.67
C THR A 116 4.37 -13.58 7.24
N MET A 117 3.37 -13.14 6.50
CA MET A 117 3.57 -12.56 5.18
C MET A 117 4.08 -11.12 5.27
N ILE A 118 5.01 -10.76 4.39
CA ILE A 118 5.68 -9.45 4.37
C ILE A 118 5.29 -8.71 3.11
N LEU A 119 4.70 -7.53 3.26
CA LEU A 119 4.18 -6.70 2.18
C LEU A 119 4.80 -5.28 2.22
N PRO A 120 5.86 -5.00 1.47
CA PRO A 120 6.33 -3.64 1.27
C PRO A 120 5.28 -2.77 0.58
N THR A 121 5.24 -1.49 0.92
CA THR A 121 4.45 -0.50 0.21
C THR A 121 5.17 -0.07 -1.07
N VAL A 122 4.43 -0.01 -2.18
CA VAL A 122 4.90 0.53 -3.46
C VAL A 122 3.93 1.61 -3.89
N TYR A 123 4.32 2.86 -3.80
CA TYR A 123 3.51 3.98 -4.27
C TYR A 123 3.33 3.93 -5.80
N SER A 124 2.25 4.54 -6.28
CA SER A 124 2.03 4.66 -7.72
C SER A 124 3.00 5.68 -8.35
N PRO A 125 3.36 5.54 -9.63
CA PRO A 125 4.18 6.53 -10.34
C PRO A 125 3.59 7.93 -10.27
N PHE A 126 2.27 8.03 -10.36
CA PHE A 126 1.55 9.30 -10.23
C PHE A 126 1.72 9.94 -8.85
N GLN A 127 1.60 9.15 -7.78
CA GLN A 127 1.78 9.63 -6.41
C GLN A 127 3.22 10.11 -6.18
N MET A 128 4.21 9.40 -6.73
CA MET A 128 5.60 9.82 -6.67
C MET A 128 5.80 11.17 -7.39
N LEU A 129 5.23 11.35 -8.56
CA LEU A 129 5.30 12.60 -9.30
C LEU A 129 4.66 13.75 -8.51
N VAL A 130 3.45 13.55 -7.97
CA VAL A 130 2.75 14.57 -7.16
C VAL A 130 3.54 14.94 -5.90
N GLN A 131 4.15 13.97 -5.23
CA GLN A 131 5.01 14.23 -4.07
C GLN A 131 6.25 15.04 -4.46
N THR A 132 6.77 14.85 -5.67
CA THR A 132 7.98 15.53 -6.16
C THR A 132 7.70 16.96 -6.60
N VAL A 133 6.67 17.20 -7.42
CA VAL A 133 6.45 18.54 -8.05
C VAL A 133 5.16 19.22 -7.59
N GLY A 134 4.26 18.52 -6.91
CA GLY A 134 2.97 19.03 -6.44
C GLY A 134 1.83 18.85 -7.45
N ALA A 135 0.62 18.59 -6.94
CA ALA A 135 -0.58 18.34 -7.76
C ALA A 135 -0.92 19.49 -8.70
N LYS A 136 -0.84 20.76 -8.24
CA LYS A 136 -1.12 21.94 -9.07
C LYS A 136 -0.20 22.02 -10.29
N THR A 137 1.08 21.73 -10.12
CA THR A 137 2.07 21.70 -11.21
C THR A 137 1.73 20.60 -12.21
N VAL A 138 1.38 19.41 -11.72
CA VAL A 138 1.00 18.28 -12.58
C VAL A 138 -0.23 18.63 -13.41
N ILE A 139 -1.28 19.18 -12.82
CA ILE A 139 -2.51 19.60 -13.53
C ILE A 139 -2.19 20.65 -14.61
N ALA A 140 -1.44 21.70 -14.25
CA ALA A 140 -1.10 22.78 -15.17
C ALA A 140 -0.29 22.28 -16.40
N TYR A 141 0.68 21.38 -16.15
CA TYR A 141 1.49 20.83 -17.24
C TYR A 141 0.79 19.72 -18.01
N ALA A 142 -0.13 18.98 -17.41
CA ALA A 142 -0.96 18.01 -18.13
C ALA A 142 -1.80 18.67 -19.24
N GLN A 143 -2.19 19.94 -19.06
CA GLN A 143 -2.89 20.74 -20.08
C GLN A 143 -1.95 21.34 -21.11
N LYS A 144 -0.78 21.83 -20.69
CA LYS A 144 0.11 22.64 -21.54
C LYS A 144 1.17 21.79 -22.26
N GLU A 145 1.77 20.86 -21.56
CA GLU A 145 2.90 20.05 -22.02
C GLU A 145 2.77 18.59 -21.52
N PRO A 146 1.73 17.86 -22.00
CA PRO A 146 1.42 16.51 -21.52
C PRO A 146 2.58 15.52 -21.66
N GLU A 147 3.45 15.71 -22.65
CA GLU A 147 4.59 14.81 -22.88
C GLU A 147 5.63 14.88 -21.74
N ARG A 148 5.82 16.05 -21.12
CA ARG A 148 6.68 16.18 -19.93
C ARG A 148 6.17 15.32 -18.77
N ILE A 149 4.86 15.36 -18.53
CA ILE A 149 4.22 14.52 -17.52
C ILE A 149 4.41 13.04 -17.83
N LYS A 150 4.16 12.63 -19.08
CA LYS A 150 4.32 11.23 -19.50
C LYS A 150 5.75 10.73 -19.36
N GLN A 151 6.74 11.55 -19.72
CA GLN A 151 8.17 11.22 -19.55
C GLN A 151 8.52 11.02 -18.06
N ALA A 152 8.09 11.93 -17.19
CA ALA A 152 8.31 11.81 -15.75
C ALA A 152 7.63 10.57 -15.16
N LEU A 153 6.38 10.29 -15.55
CA LEU A 153 5.66 9.09 -15.13
C LEU A 153 6.33 7.81 -15.63
N GLY A 154 6.80 7.81 -16.90
CA GLY A 154 7.58 6.69 -17.43
C GLY A 154 8.83 6.42 -16.60
N TYR A 155 9.59 7.45 -16.28
CA TYR A 155 10.77 7.35 -15.43
C TYR A 155 10.45 6.76 -14.04
N PHE A 156 9.45 7.29 -13.34
CA PHE A 156 9.04 6.75 -12.02
C PHE A 156 8.52 5.31 -12.12
N THR A 157 7.86 4.95 -13.23
CA THR A 157 7.43 3.58 -13.48
C THR A 157 8.61 2.62 -13.51
N ASP A 158 9.64 2.92 -14.29
CA ASP A 158 10.83 2.07 -14.42
C ASP A 158 11.60 1.95 -13.11
N VAL A 159 11.73 3.05 -12.38
CA VAL A 159 12.37 3.09 -11.06
C VAL A 159 11.62 2.22 -10.06
N LEU A 160 10.29 2.31 -10.00
CA LEU A 160 9.47 1.51 -9.08
C LEU A 160 9.45 0.03 -9.46
N ILE A 161 9.47 -0.32 -10.74
CA ILE A 161 9.61 -1.71 -11.20
C ILE A 161 10.96 -2.29 -10.72
N GLY A 162 12.03 -1.49 -10.78
CA GLY A 162 13.33 -1.87 -10.22
C GLY A 162 13.26 -2.18 -8.72
N TYR A 163 12.60 -1.34 -7.94
CA TYR A 163 12.37 -1.55 -6.51
C TYR A 163 11.54 -2.83 -6.23
N VAL A 164 10.46 -3.02 -6.97
CA VAL A 164 9.62 -4.23 -6.85
C VAL A 164 10.44 -5.49 -7.10
N LYS A 165 11.25 -5.52 -8.16
CA LYS A 165 12.12 -6.66 -8.47
C LYS A 165 13.12 -6.94 -7.36
N ALA A 166 13.73 -5.91 -6.79
CA ALA A 166 14.66 -6.05 -5.66
C ALA A 166 13.96 -6.60 -4.41
N CYS A 167 12.76 -6.13 -4.08
CA CYS A 167 11.95 -6.69 -2.99
C CYS A 167 11.61 -8.17 -3.22
N LYS A 168 11.25 -8.56 -4.46
CA LYS A 168 10.96 -9.95 -4.82
C LYS A 168 12.20 -10.85 -4.65
N GLN A 169 13.40 -10.34 -4.93
CA GLN A 169 14.66 -11.07 -4.69
C GLN A 169 14.92 -11.33 -3.19
N ILE A 170 14.43 -10.47 -2.30
CA ILE A 170 14.47 -10.69 -0.84
C ILE A 170 13.52 -11.84 -0.45
N GLY A 171 12.44 -12.06 -1.19
CA GLY A 171 11.47 -13.13 -0.94
C GLY A 171 10.15 -12.66 -0.34
N VAL A 172 9.80 -11.37 -0.46
CA VAL A 172 8.53 -10.84 0.04
C VAL A 172 7.32 -11.54 -0.58
N ASP A 173 6.20 -11.58 0.14
CA ASP A 173 5.02 -12.35 -0.27
C ASP A 173 4.12 -11.59 -1.23
N GLY A 174 4.26 -10.29 -1.28
CA GLY A 174 3.49 -9.40 -2.14
C GLY A 174 3.66 -7.95 -1.75
N PHE A 175 2.69 -7.11 -2.12
CA PHE A 175 2.82 -5.67 -1.99
C PHE A 175 1.52 -5.01 -1.56
N TYR A 176 1.66 -3.90 -0.84
CA TYR A 176 0.59 -2.94 -0.59
C TYR A 176 0.76 -1.79 -1.59
N THR A 177 -0.19 -1.64 -2.52
CA THR A 177 -0.08 -0.73 -3.67
C THR A 177 -1.11 0.40 -3.58
N PRO A 178 -0.77 1.54 -2.95
CA PRO A 178 -1.64 2.71 -2.97
C PRO A 178 -1.66 3.37 -4.35
N THR A 179 -2.84 3.81 -4.78
CA THR A 179 -3.08 4.61 -5.98
C THR A 179 -3.85 5.88 -5.66
N GLN A 180 -3.60 6.92 -6.41
CA GLN A 180 -4.27 8.23 -6.39
C GLN A 180 -4.44 8.73 -7.84
N GLY A 181 -5.01 9.92 -8.01
CA GLY A 181 -5.18 10.56 -9.32
C GLY A 181 -6.54 10.32 -9.96
N GLY A 182 -7.41 9.55 -9.30
CA GLY A 182 -8.82 9.40 -9.69
C GLY A 182 -9.79 10.31 -8.91
N GLU A 183 -9.26 11.18 -8.04
CA GLU A 183 -10.05 12.11 -7.23
C GLU A 183 -10.63 13.24 -8.07
N GLN A 184 -11.76 13.80 -7.64
CA GLN A 184 -12.50 14.86 -8.35
C GLN A 184 -11.64 16.08 -8.72
N LYS A 185 -10.63 16.40 -7.92
CA LYS A 185 -9.73 17.54 -8.19
C LYS A 185 -8.95 17.44 -9.50
N PHE A 186 -8.84 16.24 -10.10
CA PHE A 186 -8.15 16.03 -11.38
C PHE A 186 -9.08 16.09 -12.60
N TYR A 187 -10.39 16.28 -12.40
CA TYR A 187 -11.37 16.30 -13.51
C TYR A 187 -11.28 17.56 -14.39
N GLU A 188 -10.53 18.57 -13.96
CA GLU A 188 -10.25 19.76 -14.79
C GLU A 188 -9.54 19.43 -16.09
N VAL A 189 -8.83 18.30 -16.14
CA VAL A 189 -8.14 17.81 -17.34
C VAL A 189 -8.92 16.62 -17.90
N PRO A 190 -9.46 16.71 -19.12
CA PRO A 190 -10.19 15.61 -19.73
C PRO A 190 -9.35 14.32 -19.82
N ASN A 191 -9.97 13.19 -19.47
CA ASN A 191 -9.33 11.87 -19.50
C ASN A 191 -8.04 11.77 -18.66
N PHE A 192 -7.87 12.62 -17.63
CA PHE A 192 -6.66 12.68 -16.82
C PHE A 192 -6.24 11.30 -16.30
N PHE A 193 -7.16 10.60 -15.66
CA PHE A 193 -6.89 9.30 -15.06
C PHE A 193 -6.42 8.25 -16.09
N GLU A 194 -7.14 8.15 -17.22
CA GLU A 194 -6.82 7.19 -18.27
C GLU A 194 -5.51 7.51 -19.01
N THR A 195 -5.10 8.80 -19.01
CA THR A 195 -3.90 9.26 -19.72
C THR A 195 -2.65 9.26 -18.84
N PHE A 196 -2.76 9.73 -17.59
CA PHE A 196 -1.62 10.04 -16.73
C PHE A 196 -1.50 9.18 -15.49
N VAL A 197 -2.50 8.36 -15.17
CA VAL A 197 -2.48 7.52 -13.97
C VAL A 197 -2.49 6.04 -14.32
N LYS A 198 -3.59 5.57 -14.84
CA LYS A 198 -3.86 4.14 -15.06
C LYS A 198 -2.80 3.37 -15.86
N PRO A 199 -2.26 3.88 -16.99
CA PRO A 199 -1.28 3.12 -17.77
C PRO A 199 0.03 2.85 -17.03
N TYR A 200 0.43 3.78 -16.17
CA TYR A 200 1.66 3.72 -15.39
C TYR A 200 1.48 2.86 -14.13
N ASP A 201 0.37 3.06 -13.42
CA ASP A 201 0.00 2.26 -12.26
C ASP A 201 -0.09 0.78 -12.63
N LEU A 202 -0.80 0.44 -13.71
CA LEU A 202 -0.99 -0.94 -14.14
C LEU A 202 0.35 -1.64 -14.44
N LYS A 203 1.34 -0.95 -15.02
CA LYS A 203 2.67 -1.54 -15.25
C LYS A 203 3.36 -1.94 -13.96
N VAL A 204 3.37 -1.06 -12.97
CA VAL A 204 3.98 -1.34 -11.66
C VAL A 204 3.21 -2.42 -10.91
N MET A 205 1.87 -2.31 -10.87
CA MET A 205 1.03 -3.26 -10.14
C MET A 205 1.01 -4.66 -10.79
N GLN A 206 1.13 -4.77 -12.10
CA GLN A 206 1.31 -6.05 -12.79
C GLN A 206 2.62 -6.70 -12.38
N GLU A 207 3.73 -5.93 -12.32
CA GLU A 207 5.00 -6.45 -11.80
C GLU A 207 4.87 -6.90 -10.34
N CYS A 208 4.17 -6.12 -9.49
CA CYS A 208 3.90 -6.50 -8.10
C CYS A 208 3.16 -7.84 -8.00
N ASN A 209 2.20 -8.10 -8.90
CA ASN A 209 1.36 -9.29 -8.87
C ASN A 209 1.97 -10.51 -9.56
N THR A 210 3.08 -10.35 -10.28
CA THR A 210 3.76 -11.45 -10.97
C THR A 210 4.57 -12.28 -9.96
N ASN A 211 4.22 -13.56 -9.81
CA ASN A 211 4.92 -14.51 -8.92
C ASN A 211 4.94 -14.08 -7.43
N THR A 212 3.87 -13.46 -6.97
CA THR A 212 3.64 -13.09 -5.56
C THR A 212 2.29 -13.65 -5.10
N LYS A 213 2.07 -13.72 -3.79
CA LYS A 213 0.90 -14.39 -3.20
C LYS A 213 -0.20 -13.44 -2.80
N LEU A 214 0.15 -12.32 -2.16
CA LEU A 214 -0.80 -11.41 -1.53
C LEU A 214 -0.50 -9.96 -1.92
N ASN A 215 -1.35 -9.37 -2.75
CA ASN A 215 -1.27 -7.96 -3.10
C ASN A 215 -2.55 -7.25 -2.70
N ILE A 216 -2.40 -6.07 -2.12
CA ILE A 216 -3.51 -5.25 -1.66
C ILE A 216 -3.55 -3.98 -2.50
N LEU A 217 -4.61 -3.81 -3.29
CA LEU A 217 -4.92 -2.54 -3.94
C LEU A 217 -5.46 -1.59 -2.88
N HIS A 218 -4.83 -0.46 -2.67
CA HIS A 218 -5.33 0.62 -1.81
C HIS A 218 -5.70 1.84 -2.64
N ILE A 219 -6.99 2.16 -2.72
CA ILE A 219 -7.48 3.38 -3.32
C ILE A 219 -7.45 4.45 -2.23
N CYS A 220 -6.47 5.35 -2.31
CA CYS A 220 -6.15 6.28 -1.24
C CYS A 220 -7.01 7.54 -1.33
N ASP A 221 -7.74 7.86 -0.26
CA ASP A 221 -8.59 9.05 -0.12
C ASP A 221 -7.92 10.19 0.69
N TYR A 222 -6.61 10.10 0.89
CA TYR A 222 -5.89 11.08 1.72
C TYR A 222 -5.94 12.49 1.12
N GLU A 223 -5.81 12.59 -0.20
CA GLU A 223 -5.70 13.85 -0.94
C GLU A 223 -7.04 14.37 -1.48
N GLY A 224 -8.11 13.60 -1.47
CA GLY A 224 -9.40 14.01 -2.00
C GLY A 224 -10.45 12.93 -2.04
N SER A 225 -11.67 13.32 -2.43
CA SER A 225 -12.83 12.43 -2.54
C SER A 225 -12.99 11.86 -3.95
N TYR A 226 -13.70 10.75 -4.01
CA TYR A 226 -14.08 10.05 -5.24
C TYR A 226 -15.59 10.11 -5.43
N ASP A 227 -16.04 10.30 -6.66
CA ASP A 227 -17.43 10.15 -7.06
C ASP A 227 -17.73 8.76 -7.59
N ASP A 228 -16.68 8.05 -8.09
CA ASP A 228 -16.80 6.72 -8.66
C ASP A 228 -15.47 5.94 -8.51
N LEU A 229 -15.58 4.65 -8.20
CA LEU A 229 -14.45 3.73 -8.10
C LEU A 229 -14.39 2.70 -9.23
N THR A 230 -15.32 2.73 -10.20
CA THR A 230 -15.38 1.76 -11.31
C THR A 230 -14.12 1.77 -12.16
N ARG A 231 -13.45 2.91 -12.25
CA ARG A 231 -12.18 3.08 -12.98
C ARG A 231 -11.04 2.19 -12.48
N PHE A 232 -11.13 1.73 -11.22
CA PHE A 232 -10.14 0.86 -10.60
C PHE A 232 -10.45 -0.64 -10.67
N ILE A 233 -11.59 -1.05 -11.26
CA ILE A 233 -12.01 -2.47 -11.31
C ILE A 233 -10.94 -3.34 -11.98
N SER A 234 -10.25 -2.83 -13.00
CA SER A 234 -9.21 -3.54 -13.73
C SER A 234 -7.86 -3.61 -13.02
N TYR A 235 -7.70 -2.92 -11.89
CA TYR A 235 -6.46 -2.95 -11.13
C TYR A 235 -6.26 -4.30 -10.44
N PRO A 236 -5.05 -4.88 -10.48
CA PRO A 236 -4.79 -6.18 -9.88
C PRO A 236 -4.71 -6.09 -8.34
N GLY A 237 -4.72 -7.25 -7.70
CA GLY A 237 -4.62 -7.42 -6.25
C GLY A 237 -5.64 -8.43 -5.73
N GLN A 238 -5.30 -9.19 -4.70
CA GLN A 238 -6.18 -10.20 -4.08
C GLN A 238 -7.19 -9.55 -3.13
N ILE A 239 -6.84 -8.42 -2.54
CA ILE A 239 -7.67 -7.66 -1.59
C ILE A 239 -7.77 -6.22 -2.06
N VAL A 240 -8.91 -5.57 -1.81
CA VAL A 240 -9.11 -4.14 -2.05
C VAL A 240 -9.37 -3.41 -0.75
N ASN A 241 -8.59 -2.36 -0.54
CA ASN A 241 -8.82 -1.36 0.51
C ASN A 241 -9.30 -0.07 -0.16
N ALA A 242 -10.57 0.25 -0.02
CA ALA A 242 -11.22 1.40 -0.65
C ALA A 242 -11.62 2.47 0.39
N PRO A 243 -11.88 3.73 -0.05
CA PRO A 243 -12.50 4.74 0.79
C PRO A 243 -13.82 4.26 1.40
N ILE A 244 -14.13 4.75 2.59
CA ILE A 244 -15.41 4.45 3.29
C ILE A 244 -16.56 5.38 2.85
N GLU A 245 -16.26 6.33 1.99
CA GLU A 245 -17.20 7.27 1.39
C GLU A 245 -16.91 7.45 -0.10
N VAL A 246 -17.95 7.38 -0.92
CA VAL A 246 -17.89 7.62 -2.37
C VAL A 246 -19.07 8.47 -2.76
N ASN A 247 -18.86 9.55 -3.51
CA ASN A 247 -19.89 10.51 -3.93
C ASN A 247 -20.73 11.04 -2.74
N GLY A 248 -20.04 11.37 -1.62
CA GLY A 248 -20.68 11.86 -0.41
C GLY A 248 -21.59 10.86 0.31
N LYS A 249 -21.49 9.56 -0.01
CA LYS A 249 -22.31 8.50 0.59
C LYS A 249 -21.41 7.42 1.23
N PRO A 250 -21.85 6.82 2.34
CA PRO A 250 -21.14 5.69 2.93
C PRO A 250 -20.92 4.57 1.90
N PHE A 251 -19.70 4.05 1.84
CA PHE A 251 -19.29 2.94 0.99
C PHE A 251 -18.77 1.80 1.87
N SER A 252 -19.61 0.79 2.05
CA SER A 252 -19.33 -0.31 2.96
C SER A 252 -18.36 -1.34 2.36
N LEU A 253 -17.80 -2.22 3.21
CA LEU A 253 -17.01 -3.36 2.75
C LEU A 253 -17.79 -4.24 1.77
N LYS A 254 -19.12 -4.44 2.02
CA LYS A 254 -19.99 -5.20 1.10
C LYS A 254 -20.16 -4.52 -0.26
N ASP A 255 -20.21 -3.19 -0.29
CA ASP A 255 -20.26 -2.44 -1.55
C ASP A 255 -18.94 -2.59 -2.30
N CYS A 256 -17.81 -2.52 -1.60
CA CYS A 256 -16.48 -2.75 -2.15
C CYS A 256 -16.35 -4.18 -2.73
N GLU A 257 -16.72 -5.21 -1.98
CA GLU A 257 -16.71 -6.59 -2.46
C GLU A 257 -17.62 -6.79 -3.69
N ARG A 258 -18.80 -6.18 -3.67
CA ARG A 258 -19.74 -6.24 -4.81
C ARG A 258 -19.16 -5.60 -6.06
N LEU A 259 -18.50 -4.45 -5.91
CA LEU A 259 -17.92 -3.70 -7.04
C LEU A 259 -16.70 -4.42 -7.60
N PHE A 260 -15.75 -4.80 -6.75
CA PHE A 260 -14.47 -5.35 -7.18
C PHE A 260 -14.46 -6.88 -7.35
N LYS A 261 -15.48 -7.59 -6.88
CA LYS A 261 -15.57 -9.06 -6.89
C LYS A 261 -14.38 -9.74 -6.19
N ARG A 262 -13.87 -9.10 -5.15
CA ARG A 262 -12.71 -9.54 -4.35
C ARG A 262 -12.93 -9.19 -2.87
N PRO A 263 -12.25 -9.86 -1.93
CA PRO A 263 -12.29 -9.49 -0.52
C PRO A 263 -11.95 -8.03 -0.31
N ALA A 264 -12.73 -7.35 0.54
CA ALA A 264 -12.53 -5.97 0.93
C ALA A 264 -11.83 -5.88 2.29
N MET A 265 -10.98 -4.87 2.45
CA MET A 265 -10.28 -4.55 3.69
C MET A 265 -10.57 -3.10 4.09
N GLY A 266 -10.74 -2.86 5.40
CA GLY A 266 -11.00 -1.51 5.93
C GLY A 266 -12.10 -1.52 6.98
N GLY A 267 -13.01 -0.53 6.93
CA GLY A 267 -14.19 -0.47 7.80
C GLY A 267 -14.02 0.38 9.04
N LEU A 268 -12.79 0.81 9.39
CA LEU A 268 -12.55 1.72 10.51
C LEU A 268 -12.36 3.15 10.01
N TYR A 269 -13.15 4.06 10.56
CA TYR A 269 -13.05 5.49 10.22
C TYR A 269 -11.91 6.15 11.00
N ARG A 270 -10.81 6.44 10.30
CA ARG A 270 -9.58 6.96 10.90
C ARG A 270 -9.72 8.31 11.63
N LYS A 271 -10.67 9.16 11.22
CA LYS A 271 -10.92 10.49 11.79
C LYS A 271 -12.05 10.53 12.81
N GLY A 272 -12.71 9.42 13.03
CA GLY A 272 -13.86 9.30 13.92
C GLY A 272 -13.58 8.33 15.07
N THR A 273 -14.16 7.16 15.01
CA THR A 273 -14.16 6.17 16.09
C THR A 273 -12.78 5.86 16.67
N ILE A 274 -11.70 5.87 15.83
CA ILE A 274 -10.34 5.58 16.31
C ILE A 274 -9.76 6.73 17.12
N LEU A 275 -10.05 7.99 16.76
CA LEU A 275 -9.50 9.18 17.42
C LEU A 275 -10.42 9.75 18.49
N GLU A 276 -11.73 9.63 18.31
CA GLU A 276 -12.75 10.30 19.12
C GLU A 276 -13.63 9.33 19.92
N GLY A 277 -13.55 8.03 19.62
CA GLY A 277 -14.31 6.99 20.29
C GLY A 277 -13.77 6.69 21.70
N THR A 278 -14.64 6.14 22.55
CA THR A 278 -14.27 5.60 23.86
C THR A 278 -13.73 4.18 23.71
N THR A 279 -13.10 3.67 24.77
CA THR A 279 -12.61 2.28 24.85
C THR A 279 -13.70 1.27 25.19
N GLU A 280 -14.96 1.72 25.33
CA GLU A 280 -16.14 0.89 25.60
C GLU A 280 -16.86 0.45 24.35
#